data_2f2da41bda418c0fc05362cc788afe7f
#
_entry.id   2f2da41bda418c0fc05362cc788afe7f
#
_cell.length_a   1.000
_cell.length_b   1.000
_cell.length_c   1.000
_cell.angle_alpha   90.00
_cell.angle_beta   90.00
_cell.angle_gamma   90.00
#
_symmetry.space_group_name_H-M   'P 1'
#
loop_
_entity.id
_entity.type
_entity.pdbx_description
1 polymer ?
#
loop_
_entity_poly.entity_id
_entity_poly.type
_entity_poly.pdbx_seq_one_letter_code
_entity_poly.pdbx_strand_id
1 'polypeptide(L)'
;MAAAAPGLTVPRRQLSASSVDRGSLKNITIAADLKQLPRGPAPALGLGLAGLIPFVSAPVYMYNAGFFLPAVAAAQLAYAATILSFLGGVRWGALVTAAPGDPDLPPSWAQFSWSVAPSLVAWGALLVPSVAAGQLVCGAGLVAAAAVDLQQRSFPAWFRGLRFLLTFVAVLSLLASTVCSYTLGSLFPQHSDYLS
;
A
#
# COMPACT_ATOMS: atom_id res chain seq x y z
N MET A 1 -37.79 11.43 -62.36
CA MET A 1 -36.46 12.06 -62.24
C MET A 1 -36.17 12.20 -60.75
N ALA A 2 -35.38 11.31 -60.18
CA ALA A 2 -34.94 11.33 -58.76
C ALA A 2 -33.44 11.68 -58.76
N ALA A 3 -33.13 12.84 -58.18
CA ALA A 3 -31.74 13.30 -58.04
C ALA A 3 -31.05 12.57 -56.89
N ALA A 4 -29.91 11.93 -57.20
CA ALA A 4 -29.04 11.29 -56.22
C ALA A 4 -28.27 12.34 -55.41
N ALA A 5 -28.27 12.24 -54.08
CA ALA A 5 -27.47 13.06 -53.19
C ALA A 5 -26.00 12.66 -53.25
N PRO A 6 -25.03 13.59 -53.16
CA PRO A 6 -23.61 13.26 -53.20
C PRO A 6 -23.17 12.65 -51.87
N GLY A 7 -22.49 11.48 -51.93
CA GLY A 7 -21.97 10.77 -50.80
C GLY A 7 -20.87 11.54 -50.06
N LEU A 8 -21.06 11.75 -48.77
CA LEU A 8 -20.04 12.22 -47.83
C LEU A 8 -19.01 11.11 -47.62
N THR A 9 -17.87 11.19 -48.29
CA THR A 9 -16.70 10.37 -48.01
C THR A 9 -16.02 10.90 -46.75
N VAL A 10 -16.25 10.22 -45.64
CA VAL A 10 -15.50 10.47 -44.40
C VAL A 10 -14.05 9.99 -44.62
N PRO A 11 -13.03 10.84 -44.43
CA PRO A 11 -11.65 10.41 -44.59
C PRO A 11 -11.34 9.37 -43.51
N ARG A 12 -11.02 8.16 -43.93
CA ARG A 12 -10.51 7.08 -43.07
C ARG A 12 -9.14 7.51 -42.55
N ARG A 13 -9.13 8.09 -41.35
CA ARG A 13 -7.88 8.35 -40.62
C ARG A 13 -7.19 7.00 -40.45
N GLN A 14 -6.16 6.76 -41.24
CA GLN A 14 -5.24 5.65 -41.02
C GLN A 14 -4.61 5.83 -39.64
N LEU A 15 -5.12 5.10 -38.66
CA LEU A 15 -4.41 4.88 -37.41
C LEU A 15 -3.16 4.09 -37.79
N SER A 16 -2.08 4.82 -38.03
CA SER A 16 -0.75 4.23 -38.03
C SER A 16 -0.60 3.46 -36.73
N ALA A 17 -0.57 2.15 -36.84
CA ALA A 17 -0.13 1.29 -35.75
C ALA A 17 1.35 1.61 -35.53
N SER A 18 1.61 2.68 -34.74
CA SER A 18 2.92 2.88 -34.16
C SER A 18 3.19 1.62 -33.34
N SER A 19 4.16 0.84 -33.81
CA SER A 19 4.75 -0.29 -33.12
C SER A 19 4.95 0.12 -31.66
N VAL A 20 4.10 -0.42 -30.79
CA VAL A 20 4.29 -0.31 -29.34
C VAL A 20 5.63 -0.96 -29.08
N ASP A 21 6.62 -0.11 -28.88
CA ASP A 21 7.96 -0.51 -28.45
C ASP A 21 7.83 -1.21 -27.09
N ARG A 22 7.75 -2.54 -27.14
CA ARG A 22 7.71 -3.44 -25.98
C ARG A 22 9.06 -3.48 -25.25
N GLY A 23 10.01 -2.63 -25.61
CA GLY A 23 11.38 -2.62 -25.11
C GLY A 23 11.66 -1.60 -24.00
N SER A 24 10.78 -0.64 -23.74
CA SER A 24 10.99 0.32 -22.66
C SER A 24 10.26 -0.12 -21.39
N LEU A 25 10.83 -1.06 -20.65
CA LEU A 25 10.68 -1.09 -19.21
C LEU A 25 11.26 0.25 -18.72
N LYS A 26 10.47 1.33 -18.81
CA LYS A 26 10.80 2.58 -18.13
C LYS A 26 10.94 2.21 -16.67
N ASN A 27 12.18 2.18 -16.20
CA ASN A 27 12.52 2.10 -14.81
C ASN A 27 11.54 3.00 -14.07
N ILE A 28 10.71 2.42 -13.20
CA ILE A 28 9.86 3.17 -12.28
C ILE A 28 10.86 3.92 -11.42
N THR A 29 11.10 5.19 -11.77
CA THR A 29 12.11 5.97 -11.07
C THR A 29 11.40 6.52 -9.84
N ILE A 30 11.39 5.74 -8.74
CA ILE A 30 10.83 6.14 -7.44
C ILE A 30 11.25 7.57 -7.09
N ALA A 31 12.50 7.93 -7.41
CA ALA A 31 13.00 9.30 -7.23
C ALA A 31 12.22 10.34 -8.05
N ALA A 32 11.74 10.01 -9.25
CA ALA A 32 10.91 10.92 -10.04
C ALA A 32 9.49 11.03 -9.46
N ASP A 33 8.91 9.93 -8.98
CA ASP A 33 7.60 9.92 -8.33
C ASP A 33 7.63 10.72 -7.01
N LEU A 34 8.69 10.60 -6.20
CA LEU A 34 8.89 11.39 -4.99
C LEU A 34 8.97 12.90 -5.26
N LYS A 35 9.60 13.32 -6.36
CA LYS A 35 9.62 14.74 -6.77
C LYS A 35 8.24 15.29 -7.15
N GLN A 36 7.27 14.42 -7.46
CA GLN A 36 5.89 14.81 -7.77
C GLN A 36 4.98 14.93 -6.53
N LEU A 37 5.45 14.51 -5.33
CA LEU A 37 4.69 14.61 -4.08
C LEU A 37 4.02 15.98 -3.86
N PRO A 38 4.71 17.13 -4.02
CA PRO A 38 4.10 18.44 -3.78
C PRO A 38 2.92 18.78 -4.71
N ARG A 39 2.75 18.02 -5.80
CA ARG A 39 1.62 18.17 -6.74
C ARG A 39 0.36 17.42 -6.32
N GLY A 40 0.45 16.59 -5.26
CA GLY A 40 -0.70 15.89 -4.71
C GLY A 40 -1.66 16.83 -4.00
N PRO A 41 -2.95 16.45 -3.89
CA PRO A 41 -3.92 17.21 -3.10
C PRO A 41 -3.47 17.33 -1.64
N ALA A 42 -3.45 18.56 -1.11
CA ALA A 42 -3.01 18.82 0.26
C ALA A 42 -3.70 17.94 1.33
N PRO A 43 -5.03 17.68 1.26
CA PRO A 43 -5.66 16.76 2.21
C PRO A 43 -5.12 15.33 2.15
N ALA A 44 -4.83 14.80 0.94
CA ALA A 44 -4.30 13.45 0.79
C ALA A 44 -2.88 13.34 1.36
N LEU A 45 -2.05 14.35 1.13
CA LEU A 45 -0.70 14.41 1.69
C LEU A 45 -0.73 14.57 3.21
N GLY A 46 -1.53 15.52 3.72
CA GLY A 46 -1.63 15.79 5.15
C GLY A 46 -2.15 14.60 5.94
N LEU A 47 -3.26 14.00 5.52
CA LEU A 47 -3.84 12.83 6.19
C LEU A 47 -2.97 11.58 6.02
N GLY A 48 -2.34 11.41 4.84
CA GLY A 48 -1.41 10.32 4.62
C GLY A 48 -0.21 10.39 5.58
N LEU A 49 0.43 11.55 5.71
CA LEU A 49 1.55 11.76 6.62
C LEU A 49 1.12 11.66 8.10
N ALA A 50 -0.04 12.21 8.46
CA ALA A 50 -0.60 12.07 9.80
C ALA A 50 -0.85 10.59 10.18
N GLY A 51 -1.20 9.76 9.19
CA GLY A 51 -1.33 8.31 9.37
C GLY A 51 -0.05 7.59 9.79
N LEU A 52 1.11 8.22 9.68
CA LEU A 52 2.39 7.67 10.18
C LEU A 52 2.57 7.87 11.69
N ILE A 53 1.83 8.78 12.32
CA ILE A 53 1.98 9.09 13.74
C ILE A 53 1.84 7.82 14.61
N PRO A 54 0.79 6.99 14.49
CA PRO A 54 0.67 5.77 15.30
C PRO A 54 1.78 4.75 15.03
N PHE A 55 2.32 4.70 13.79
CA PHE A 55 3.44 3.82 13.47
C PHE A 55 4.71 4.26 14.19
N VAL A 56 5.07 5.53 14.09
CA VAL A 56 6.34 6.06 14.60
C VAL A 56 6.31 6.22 16.12
N SER A 57 5.16 6.61 16.69
CA SER A 57 5.05 6.84 18.13
C SER A 57 5.30 5.59 18.98
N ALA A 58 4.91 4.41 18.52
CA ALA A 58 5.04 3.17 19.27
C ALA A 58 6.52 2.79 19.58
N PRO A 59 7.41 2.62 18.58
CA PRO A 59 8.81 2.31 18.85
C PRO A 59 9.53 3.45 19.57
N VAL A 60 9.21 4.72 19.26
CA VAL A 60 9.81 5.89 19.94
C VAL A 60 9.43 5.89 21.42
N TYR A 61 8.17 5.61 21.73
CA TYR A 61 7.71 5.54 23.13
C TYR A 61 8.42 4.41 23.89
N MET A 62 8.50 3.20 23.34
CA MET A 62 9.16 2.06 23.98
C MET A 62 10.67 2.30 24.15
N TYR A 63 11.32 2.90 23.16
CA TYR A 63 12.74 3.24 23.24
C TYR A 63 13.02 4.26 24.36
N ASN A 64 12.23 5.32 24.44
CA ASN A 64 12.38 6.35 25.50
C ASN A 64 12.05 5.82 26.89
N ALA A 65 11.11 4.88 26.99
CA ALA A 65 10.74 4.23 28.24
C ALA A 65 11.83 3.26 28.73
N GLY A 66 12.70 2.78 27.84
CA GLY A 66 13.78 1.84 28.16
C GLY A 66 13.32 0.39 28.35
N PHE A 67 12.07 0.06 28.05
CA PHE A 67 11.51 -1.30 28.16
C PHE A 67 10.45 -1.59 27.09
N PHE A 68 10.27 -2.86 26.78
CA PHE A 68 9.26 -3.30 25.82
C PHE A 68 7.87 -3.31 26.47
N LEU A 69 6.89 -2.73 25.76
CA LEU A 69 5.49 -2.68 26.15
C LEU A 69 4.63 -3.50 25.18
N PRO A 70 4.23 -4.73 25.53
CA PRO A 70 3.44 -5.60 24.66
C PRO A 70 2.14 -4.95 24.19
N ALA A 71 1.46 -4.19 25.05
CA ALA A 71 0.21 -3.50 24.72
C ALA A 71 0.42 -2.41 23.65
N VAL A 72 1.54 -1.66 23.70
CA VAL A 72 1.87 -0.63 22.69
C VAL A 72 2.20 -1.28 21.35
N ALA A 73 2.98 -2.36 21.37
CA ALA A 73 3.31 -3.13 20.17
C ALA A 73 2.06 -3.77 19.54
N ALA A 74 1.15 -4.31 20.37
CA ALA A 74 -0.13 -4.86 19.92
C ALA A 74 -1.05 -3.79 19.31
N ALA A 75 -1.11 -2.61 19.91
CA ALA A 75 -1.86 -1.47 19.37
C ALA A 75 -1.30 -1.02 18.01
N GLN A 76 0.03 -0.97 17.87
CA GLN A 76 0.68 -0.67 16.59
C GLN A 76 0.37 -1.75 15.54
N LEU A 77 0.39 -3.05 15.92
CA LEU A 77 0.02 -4.15 15.03
C LEU A 77 -1.44 -4.03 14.58
N ALA A 78 -2.37 -3.76 15.50
CA ALA A 78 -3.78 -3.56 15.19
C ALA A 78 -3.97 -2.40 14.21
N TYR A 79 -3.26 -1.28 14.42
CA TYR A 79 -3.29 -0.16 13.50
C TYR A 79 -2.71 -0.53 12.13
N ALA A 80 -1.58 -1.24 12.07
CA ALA A 80 -1.01 -1.73 10.83
C ALA A 80 -1.98 -2.62 10.04
N ALA A 81 -2.72 -3.50 10.74
CA ALA A 81 -3.73 -4.36 10.14
C ALA A 81 -4.89 -3.53 9.54
N THR A 82 -5.37 -2.48 10.22
CA THR A 82 -6.41 -1.60 9.68
C THR A 82 -5.94 -0.86 8.43
N ILE A 83 -4.71 -0.34 8.44
CA ILE A 83 -4.12 0.31 7.27
C ILE A 83 -3.95 -0.67 6.11
N LEU A 84 -3.45 -1.89 6.36
CA LEU A 84 -3.31 -2.90 5.32
C LEU A 84 -4.66 -3.26 4.67
N SER A 85 -5.71 -3.42 5.47
CA SER A 85 -7.09 -3.63 5.00
C SER A 85 -7.60 -2.45 4.18
N PHE A 86 -7.37 -1.20 4.65
CA PHE A 86 -7.74 0.02 3.93
C PHE A 86 -7.12 0.08 2.54
N LEU A 87 -5.88 -0.36 2.37
CA LEU A 87 -5.21 -0.36 1.07
C LEU A 87 -5.85 -1.33 0.08
N GLY A 88 -6.35 -2.46 0.54
CA GLY A 88 -7.19 -3.34 -0.27
C GLY A 88 -8.45 -2.62 -0.75
N GLY A 89 -9.11 -1.85 0.13
CA GLY A 89 -10.28 -1.04 -0.20
C GLY A 89 -9.99 0.06 -1.23
N VAL A 90 -8.83 0.73 -1.16
CA VAL A 90 -8.40 1.72 -2.17
C VAL A 90 -8.32 1.07 -3.55
N ARG A 91 -7.71 -0.12 -3.63
CA ARG A 91 -7.60 -0.86 -4.89
C ARG A 91 -8.97 -1.32 -5.40
N TRP A 92 -9.84 -1.82 -4.52
CA TRP A 92 -11.22 -2.17 -4.87
C TRP A 92 -11.95 -0.98 -5.49
N GLY A 93 -11.87 0.20 -4.85
CA GLY A 93 -12.45 1.44 -5.37
C GLY A 93 -11.89 1.81 -6.75
N ALA A 94 -10.58 1.69 -6.96
CA ALA A 94 -9.96 1.94 -8.25
C ALA A 94 -10.49 1.00 -9.36
N LEU A 95 -10.67 -0.29 -9.06
CA LEU A 95 -11.22 -1.26 -10.00
C LEU A 95 -12.68 -0.96 -10.37
N VAL A 96 -13.50 -0.55 -9.40
CA VAL A 96 -14.93 -0.23 -9.64
C VAL A 96 -15.10 1.04 -10.46
N THR A 97 -14.17 1.99 -10.34
CA THR A 97 -14.21 3.28 -11.05
C THR A 97 -13.33 3.33 -12.30
N ALA A 98 -12.62 2.24 -12.62
CA ALA A 98 -11.77 2.17 -13.80
C ALA A 98 -12.55 2.40 -15.10
N ALA A 99 -11.93 3.11 -16.03
CA ALA A 99 -12.52 3.33 -17.35
C ALA A 99 -12.64 1.99 -18.11
N PRO A 100 -13.68 1.80 -18.92
CA PRO A 100 -13.79 0.63 -19.77
C PRO A 100 -12.55 0.45 -20.65
N GLY A 101 -11.88 -0.71 -20.57
CA GLY A 101 -10.69 -1.01 -21.35
C GLY A 101 -9.37 -0.49 -20.77
N ASP A 102 -9.34 -0.03 -19.50
CA ASP A 102 -8.08 0.28 -18.81
C ASP A 102 -7.21 -0.99 -18.72
N PRO A 103 -6.01 -0.99 -19.34
CA PRO A 103 -5.15 -2.16 -19.40
C PRO A 103 -4.53 -2.50 -18.03
N ASP A 104 -4.41 -1.51 -17.14
CA ASP A 104 -3.80 -1.69 -15.82
C ASP A 104 -4.81 -2.17 -14.77
N LEU A 105 -6.11 -1.89 -14.99
CA LEU A 105 -7.20 -2.20 -14.06
C LEU A 105 -8.34 -2.98 -14.74
N PRO A 106 -8.07 -4.10 -15.44
CA PRO A 106 -9.13 -4.90 -16.03
C PRO A 106 -10.00 -5.50 -14.91
N PRO A 107 -11.34 -5.41 -14.99
CA PRO A 107 -12.22 -6.01 -14.01
C PRO A 107 -12.20 -7.53 -14.13
N SER A 108 -11.31 -8.19 -13.42
CA SER A 108 -11.12 -9.64 -13.43
C SER A 108 -11.15 -10.24 -12.03
N TRP A 109 -11.48 -11.52 -11.92
CA TRP A 109 -11.42 -12.26 -10.66
C TRP A 109 -10.07 -12.08 -9.94
N ALA A 110 -8.96 -12.15 -10.68
CA ALA A 110 -7.63 -11.98 -10.13
C ALA A 110 -7.42 -10.60 -9.50
N GLN A 111 -7.87 -9.53 -10.16
CA GLN A 111 -7.73 -8.17 -9.66
C GLN A 111 -8.58 -7.92 -8.41
N PHE A 112 -9.83 -8.38 -8.41
CA PHE A 112 -10.71 -8.28 -7.23
C PHE A 112 -10.23 -9.15 -6.06
N SER A 113 -9.75 -10.37 -6.32
CA SER A 113 -9.14 -11.21 -5.26
C SER A 113 -7.91 -10.56 -4.66
N TRP A 114 -7.08 -9.92 -5.49
CA TRP A 114 -5.90 -9.18 -5.06
C TRP A 114 -6.24 -7.94 -4.21
N SER A 115 -7.42 -7.34 -4.41
CA SER A 115 -7.87 -6.23 -3.57
C SER A 115 -8.40 -6.67 -2.20
N VAL A 116 -8.88 -7.93 -2.09
CA VAL A 116 -9.36 -8.50 -0.82
C VAL A 116 -8.23 -9.13 -0.01
N ALA A 117 -7.20 -9.67 -0.68
CA ALA A 117 -6.08 -10.37 -0.04
C ALA A 117 -5.41 -9.59 1.11
N PRO A 118 -5.18 -8.25 1.03
CA PRO A 118 -4.60 -7.48 2.13
C PRO A 118 -5.41 -7.55 3.43
N SER A 119 -6.75 -7.58 3.34
CA SER A 119 -7.62 -7.70 4.51
C SER A 119 -7.50 -9.06 5.18
N LEU A 120 -7.36 -10.14 4.39
CA LEU A 120 -7.16 -11.49 4.92
C LEU A 120 -5.79 -11.64 5.56
N VAL A 121 -4.74 -11.08 4.94
CA VAL A 121 -3.39 -11.04 5.53
C VAL A 121 -3.39 -10.26 6.84
N ALA A 122 -4.04 -9.10 6.86
CA ALA A 122 -4.17 -8.26 8.05
C ALA A 122 -4.86 -9.00 9.20
N TRP A 123 -5.99 -9.65 8.89
CA TRP A 123 -6.72 -10.47 9.86
C TRP A 123 -5.88 -11.64 10.36
N GLY A 124 -5.23 -12.38 9.45
CA GLY A 124 -4.34 -13.48 9.80
C GLY A 124 -3.18 -13.05 10.70
N ALA A 125 -2.59 -11.87 10.44
CA ALA A 125 -1.51 -11.32 11.26
C ALA A 125 -1.94 -11.06 12.72
N LEU A 126 -3.20 -10.67 12.96
CA LEU A 126 -3.76 -10.48 14.30
C LEU A 126 -4.01 -11.80 15.05
N LEU A 127 -4.11 -12.92 14.34
CA LEU A 127 -4.29 -14.25 14.95
C LEU A 127 -2.97 -14.91 15.33
N VAL A 128 -1.83 -14.35 14.91
CA VAL A 128 -0.50 -14.87 15.26
C VAL A 128 -0.25 -14.60 16.75
N PRO A 129 0.10 -15.63 17.58
CA PRO A 129 0.29 -15.47 19.01
C PRO A 129 1.42 -14.47 19.36
N SER A 130 2.48 -14.42 18.53
CA SER A 130 3.59 -13.48 18.71
C SER A 130 3.29 -12.15 18.03
N VAL A 131 3.22 -11.07 18.80
CA VAL A 131 3.04 -9.70 18.28
C VAL A 131 4.15 -9.34 17.28
N ALA A 132 5.40 -9.69 17.57
CA ALA A 132 6.53 -9.46 16.65
C ALA A 132 6.35 -10.19 15.31
N ALA A 133 5.92 -11.46 15.34
CA ALA A 133 5.63 -12.20 14.11
C ALA A 133 4.44 -11.61 13.35
N GLY A 134 3.38 -11.18 14.03
CA GLY A 134 2.25 -10.47 13.44
C GLY A 134 2.69 -9.15 12.77
N GLN A 135 3.57 -8.39 13.39
CA GLN A 135 4.15 -7.16 12.82
C GLN A 135 4.94 -7.45 11.53
N LEU A 136 5.71 -8.53 11.50
CA LEU A 136 6.44 -8.94 10.29
C LEU A 136 5.49 -9.35 9.16
N VAL A 137 4.41 -10.08 9.47
CA VAL A 137 3.37 -10.47 8.49
C VAL A 137 2.68 -9.22 7.93
N CYS A 138 2.26 -8.27 8.79
CA CYS A 138 1.68 -7.01 8.35
C CYS A 138 2.68 -6.19 7.50
N GLY A 139 3.94 -6.11 7.93
CA GLY A 139 5.01 -5.42 7.19
C GLY A 139 5.19 -5.99 5.79
N ALA A 140 5.26 -7.33 5.66
CA ALA A 140 5.32 -8.00 4.37
C ALA A 140 4.09 -7.73 3.51
N GLY A 141 2.89 -7.72 4.11
CA GLY A 141 1.64 -7.37 3.44
C GLY A 141 1.64 -5.94 2.91
N LEU A 142 2.14 -4.97 3.70
CA LEU A 142 2.27 -3.56 3.29
C LEU A 142 3.23 -3.42 2.10
N VAL A 143 4.37 -4.13 2.12
CA VAL A 143 5.33 -4.14 1.01
C VAL A 143 4.70 -4.74 -0.25
N ALA A 144 4.02 -5.89 -0.13
CA ALA A 144 3.36 -6.54 -1.26
C ALA A 144 2.28 -5.64 -1.88
N ALA A 145 1.43 -5.02 -1.06
CA ALA A 145 0.41 -4.07 -1.52
C ALA A 145 1.05 -2.88 -2.23
N ALA A 146 2.11 -2.29 -1.65
CA ALA A 146 2.82 -1.18 -2.28
C ALA A 146 3.49 -1.58 -3.60
N ALA A 147 4.10 -2.76 -3.68
CA ALA A 147 4.73 -3.26 -4.91
C ALA A 147 3.74 -3.37 -6.06
N VAL A 148 2.52 -3.82 -5.77
CA VAL A 148 1.43 -3.88 -6.76
C VAL A 148 0.96 -2.49 -7.15
N ASP A 149 0.73 -1.59 -6.18
CA ASP A 149 0.26 -0.22 -6.45
C ASP A 149 1.28 0.59 -7.25
N LEU A 150 2.58 0.42 -6.99
CA LEU A 150 3.66 1.10 -7.70
C LEU A 150 3.78 0.68 -9.18
N GLN A 151 3.33 -0.53 -9.53
CA GLN A 151 3.31 -1.03 -10.91
C GLN A 151 2.11 -0.49 -11.70
N GLN A 152 1.09 0.07 -11.03
CA GLN A 152 -0.11 0.60 -11.68
C GLN A 152 0.18 1.96 -12.31
N ARG A 153 0.14 2.02 -13.64
CA ARG A 153 0.34 3.27 -14.40
C ARG A 153 -0.88 4.19 -14.33
N SER A 154 -2.06 3.64 -14.06
CA SER A 154 -3.30 4.39 -13.87
C SER A 154 -3.25 5.29 -12.63
N PHE A 155 -2.39 4.98 -11.65
CA PHE A 155 -2.19 5.85 -10.49
C PHE A 155 -1.28 7.03 -10.81
N PRO A 156 -1.64 8.26 -10.34
CA PRO A 156 -0.79 9.43 -10.50
C PRO A 156 0.59 9.26 -9.86
N ALA A 157 1.62 9.89 -10.44
CA ALA A 157 3.00 9.79 -9.94
C ALA A 157 3.15 10.27 -8.48
N TRP A 158 2.42 11.36 -8.09
CA TRP A 158 2.41 11.83 -6.70
C TRP A 158 1.87 10.78 -5.73
N PHE A 159 0.84 10.01 -6.14
CA PHE A 159 0.26 8.94 -5.31
C PHE A 159 1.24 7.78 -5.13
N ARG A 160 1.92 7.35 -6.20
CA ARG A 160 2.96 6.31 -6.12
C ARG A 160 4.10 6.74 -5.20
N GLY A 161 4.57 8.00 -5.32
CA GLY A 161 5.59 8.57 -4.43
C GLY A 161 5.16 8.58 -2.96
N LEU A 162 3.92 9.04 -2.69
CA LEU A 162 3.34 9.02 -1.34
C LEU A 162 3.25 7.59 -0.81
N ARG A 163 2.76 6.67 -1.62
CA ARG A 163 2.60 5.26 -1.29
C ARG A 163 3.93 4.60 -0.90
N PHE A 164 4.97 4.86 -1.67
CA PHE A 164 6.33 4.40 -1.34
C PHE A 164 6.80 4.95 0.01
N LEU A 165 6.71 6.27 0.21
CA LEU A 165 7.16 6.93 1.44
C LEU A 165 6.44 6.39 2.67
N LEU A 166 5.10 6.33 2.62
CA LEU A 166 4.28 5.84 3.73
C LEU A 166 4.60 4.38 4.08
N THR A 167 4.73 3.52 3.08
CA THR A 167 5.05 2.11 3.29
C THR A 167 6.45 1.95 3.87
N PHE A 168 7.43 2.68 3.36
CA PHE A 168 8.80 2.64 3.85
C PHE A 168 8.89 3.00 5.34
N VAL A 169 8.28 4.11 5.75
CA VAL A 169 8.28 4.55 7.15
C VAL A 169 7.49 3.59 8.05
N ALA A 170 6.33 3.10 7.60
CA ALA A 170 5.53 2.15 8.36
C ALA A 170 6.28 0.84 8.61
N VAL A 171 6.92 0.28 7.58
CA VAL A 171 7.70 -0.96 7.70
C VAL A 171 8.90 -0.76 8.61
N LEU A 172 9.64 0.33 8.47
CA LEU A 172 10.76 0.63 9.40
C LEU A 172 10.28 0.75 10.86
N SER A 173 9.12 1.36 11.08
CA SER A 173 8.56 1.50 12.42
C SER A 173 8.12 0.15 13.01
N LEU A 174 7.53 -0.74 12.21
CA LEU A 174 7.21 -2.12 12.63
C LEU A 174 8.46 -2.92 12.95
N LEU A 175 9.50 -2.81 12.11
CA LEU A 175 10.79 -3.46 12.38
C LEU A 175 11.44 -2.92 13.65
N ALA A 176 11.42 -1.61 13.88
CA ALA A 176 11.93 -1.00 15.09
C ALA A 176 11.21 -1.52 16.34
N SER A 177 9.87 -1.64 16.31
CA SER A 177 9.11 -2.25 17.42
C SER A 177 9.46 -3.73 17.63
N THR A 178 9.63 -4.47 16.52
CA THR A 178 10.08 -5.87 16.58
C THR A 178 11.48 -5.97 17.21
N VAL A 179 12.41 -5.10 16.86
CA VAL A 179 13.73 -5.04 17.48
C VAL A 179 13.62 -4.71 18.98
N CYS A 180 12.77 -3.75 19.36
CA CYS A 180 12.52 -3.45 20.78
C CYS A 180 12.05 -4.67 21.57
N SER A 181 11.27 -5.57 20.96
CA SER A 181 10.82 -6.80 21.65
C SER A 181 11.95 -7.78 21.97
N TYR A 182 13.04 -7.74 21.23
CA TYR A 182 14.21 -8.60 21.47
C TYR A 182 15.32 -7.94 22.29
N THR A 183 15.39 -6.60 22.29
CA THR A 183 16.49 -5.85 22.93
C THR A 183 16.11 -5.25 24.28
N LEU A 184 14.83 -4.87 24.46
CA LEU A 184 14.34 -4.28 25.69
C LEU A 184 13.60 -5.35 26.51
N GLY A 185 13.98 -5.57 27.76
CA GLY A 185 13.26 -6.47 28.66
C GLY A 185 11.78 -6.06 28.80
N SER A 186 10.88 -7.02 28.98
CA SER A 186 9.50 -6.70 29.30
C SER A 186 9.37 -6.31 30.80
N LEU A 187 8.54 -5.28 31.08
CA LEU A 187 8.25 -4.86 32.47
C LEU A 187 7.54 -5.94 33.28
N PHE A 188 6.84 -6.84 32.61
CA PHE A 188 6.12 -7.93 33.23
C PHE A 188 6.80 -9.24 32.83
N PRO A 189 7.50 -9.94 33.76
CA PRO A 189 7.93 -11.29 33.52
C PRO A 189 6.72 -12.11 33.12
N GLN A 190 6.84 -12.85 32.03
CA GLN A 190 5.80 -13.77 31.57
C GLN A 190 5.51 -14.72 32.74
N HIS A 191 4.22 -14.88 33.07
CA HIS A 191 3.70 -15.68 34.19
C HIS A 191 4.04 -17.20 34.07
N SER A 192 4.96 -17.60 33.18
CA SER A 192 5.37 -18.97 32.96
C SER A 192 6.31 -19.52 34.04
N ASP A 193 6.90 -18.66 34.87
CA ASP A 193 7.91 -19.10 35.85
C ASP A 193 7.31 -19.48 37.22
N TYR A 194 5.99 -19.41 37.37
CA TYR A 194 5.31 -19.78 38.66
C TYR A 194 4.61 -21.13 38.64
N LEU A 195 4.76 -21.93 37.57
CA LEU A 195 4.14 -23.26 37.43
C LEU A 195 5.18 -24.38 37.26
N SER A 196 6.44 -24.17 37.65
CA SER A 196 7.46 -25.21 37.73
C SER A 196 7.71 -25.65 39.17
#